data_70b81c8be0c013907bdbc94cfb1be77e
#
_entry.id   70b81c8be0c013907bdbc94cfb1be77e
#
_cell.length_a   1.000
_cell.length_b   1.000
_cell.length_c   1.000
_cell.angle_alpha   90.00
_cell.angle_beta   90.00
_cell.angle_gamma   90.00
#
_symmetry.space_group_name_H-M   'P 1'
#
loop_
_entity.id
_entity.type
_entity.pdbx_description
1 polymer ?
#
loop_
_entity_poly.entity_id
_entity_poly.type
_entity_poly.pdbx_seq_one_letter_code
_entity_poly.pdbx_strand_id
1 'polypeptide(L)'
;MALNGLGEIAAGTQLRWAMNNTSAGNIDGTGNFIASKTPGIYTQAIKVEAVISGEEGFITATDYASVVIRDLPSPRTLSTIYPWPHKVTVMPNGLVNLSIRAYDQFGDPIPLNNIEWSIENDVIGTITQNRLFRASNTPGKYPNAIKVIGKQEMKSDIVQISEYLDVTITGKLNRLEIYPNTAILNPGDTVHFSIAGWDENNVELSNLVTRWSPVNEDIGKIDAYGNFTAGTSPGLFEDIVKAKVYQISSSQ
;
A
#
# COMPACT_ATOMS: atom_id res chain seq x y z
N MET A 1 -1.20 -16.93 1.67
CA MET A 1 -2.50 -16.52 2.24
C MET A 1 -3.50 -17.59 1.82
N ALA A 2 -4.20 -18.21 2.77
CA ALA A 2 -5.22 -19.20 2.46
C ALA A 2 -6.55 -18.48 2.21
N LEU A 3 -7.18 -18.74 1.07
CA LEU A 3 -8.44 -18.12 0.67
C LEU A 3 -9.55 -19.20 0.68
N ASN A 4 -10.77 -18.81 1.06
CA ASN A 4 -11.95 -19.64 0.93
C ASN A 4 -12.43 -19.69 -0.54
N GLY A 5 -13.47 -20.47 -0.83
CA GLY A 5 -14.02 -20.59 -2.20
C GLY A 5 -14.59 -19.29 -2.79
N LEU A 6 -14.70 -18.23 -2.01
CA LEU A 6 -15.10 -16.88 -2.42
C LEU A 6 -13.92 -15.92 -2.59
N GLY A 7 -12.68 -16.40 -2.38
CA GLY A 7 -11.46 -15.60 -2.48
C GLY A 7 -11.16 -14.72 -1.25
N GLU A 8 -11.84 -14.96 -0.12
CA GLU A 8 -11.63 -14.25 1.15
C GLU A 8 -10.62 -14.99 2.03
N ILE A 9 -9.96 -14.27 2.95
CA ILE A 9 -9.05 -14.89 3.91
C ILE A 9 -9.86 -15.81 4.86
N ALA A 10 -9.53 -17.10 4.83
CA ALA A 10 -10.19 -18.07 5.69
C ALA A 10 -9.78 -17.88 7.16
N ALA A 11 -10.70 -17.41 7.99
CA ALA A 11 -10.48 -17.22 9.43
C ALA A 11 -10.19 -18.57 10.11
N GLY A 12 -9.27 -18.58 11.09
CA GLY A 12 -8.91 -19.79 11.83
C GLY A 12 -8.00 -20.76 11.08
N THR A 13 -7.47 -20.40 9.91
CA THR A 13 -6.53 -21.22 9.16
C THR A 13 -5.20 -21.36 9.92
N GLN A 14 -4.79 -22.59 10.17
CA GLN A 14 -3.45 -22.90 10.65
C GLN A 14 -2.56 -23.26 9.47
N LEU A 15 -1.39 -22.61 9.37
CA LEU A 15 -0.39 -22.90 8.36
C LEU A 15 0.70 -23.78 8.96
N ARG A 16 1.07 -24.85 8.24
CA ARG A 16 2.19 -25.73 8.57
C ARG A 16 3.19 -25.67 7.44
N TRP A 17 4.39 -25.23 7.76
CA TRP A 17 5.50 -25.13 6.83
C TRP A 17 6.44 -26.31 6.98
N ALA A 18 6.92 -26.85 5.88
CA ALA A 18 7.90 -27.94 5.88
C ALA A 18 8.78 -27.87 4.63
N MET A 19 10.00 -28.39 4.76
CA MET A 19 10.85 -28.64 3.60
C MET A 19 10.38 -29.91 2.89
N ASN A 20 10.11 -29.81 1.60
CA ASN A 20 9.90 -30.94 0.71
C ASN A 20 11.25 -31.39 0.08
N ASN A 21 12.19 -30.44 -0.08
CA ASN A 21 13.58 -30.72 -0.44
C ASN A 21 14.54 -30.01 0.53
N THR A 22 15.10 -30.75 1.47
CA THR A 22 15.99 -30.24 2.52
C THR A 22 17.36 -29.77 1.99
N SER A 23 17.73 -30.14 0.75
CA SER A 23 18.95 -29.61 0.12
C SER A 23 18.85 -28.13 -0.21
N ALA A 24 17.63 -27.56 -0.33
CA ALA A 24 17.42 -26.14 -0.56
C ALA A 24 17.66 -25.29 0.69
N GLY A 25 17.53 -25.83 1.89
CA GLY A 25 17.67 -25.09 3.14
C GLY A 25 16.74 -25.58 4.24
N ASN A 26 16.38 -24.69 5.15
CA ASN A 26 15.48 -24.96 6.26
C ASN A 26 14.36 -23.89 6.32
N ILE A 27 13.18 -24.29 6.79
CA ILE A 27 12.06 -23.40 7.06
C ILE A 27 11.57 -23.63 8.49
N ASP A 28 11.26 -22.55 9.20
CA ASP A 28 10.67 -22.64 10.55
C ASP A 28 9.12 -22.68 10.49
N GLY A 29 8.50 -22.91 11.66
CA GLY A 29 7.05 -22.99 11.80
C GLY A 29 6.30 -21.69 11.48
N THR A 30 6.98 -20.56 11.37
CA THR A 30 6.42 -19.24 11.00
C THR A 30 6.58 -18.90 9.53
N GLY A 31 7.26 -19.78 8.75
CA GLY A 31 7.50 -19.60 7.32
C GLY A 31 8.78 -18.85 6.97
N ASN A 32 9.69 -18.62 7.93
CA ASN A 32 11.01 -18.05 7.66
C ASN A 32 11.91 -19.11 7.05
N PHE A 33 12.34 -18.89 5.81
CA PHE A 33 13.20 -19.78 5.08
C PHE A 33 14.67 -19.32 5.13
N ILE A 34 15.57 -20.25 5.42
CA ILE A 34 17.03 -20.05 5.37
C ILE A 34 17.58 -20.95 4.27
N ALA A 35 18.14 -20.35 3.21
CA ALA A 35 18.70 -21.07 2.08
C ALA A 35 19.96 -21.85 2.47
N SER A 36 20.19 -23.00 1.81
CA SER A 36 21.46 -23.70 1.87
C SER A 36 22.57 -22.91 1.15
N LYS A 37 23.80 -23.35 1.29
CA LYS A 37 24.97 -22.76 0.58
C LYS A 37 25.21 -23.37 -0.81
N THR A 38 24.40 -24.32 -1.21
CA THR A 38 24.59 -25.03 -2.49
C THR A 38 23.75 -24.35 -3.56
N PRO A 39 24.36 -23.77 -4.60
CA PRO A 39 23.63 -23.20 -5.73
C PRO A 39 22.83 -24.28 -6.47
N GLY A 40 21.64 -23.90 -6.97
CA GLY A 40 20.78 -24.83 -7.71
C GLY A 40 19.35 -24.34 -7.84
N ILE A 41 18.60 -25.08 -8.64
CA ILE A 41 17.14 -24.89 -8.79
C ILE A 41 16.47 -26.04 -8.02
N TYR A 42 15.72 -25.71 -7.01
CA TYR A 42 15.04 -26.66 -6.14
C TYR A 42 13.53 -26.50 -6.36
N THR A 43 12.99 -27.32 -7.25
CA THR A 43 11.55 -27.30 -7.57
C THR A 43 10.76 -27.86 -6.38
N GLN A 44 9.62 -27.22 -6.09
CA GLN A 44 8.72 -27.63 -5.00
C GLN A 44 9.47 -27.84 -3.66
N ALA A 45 10.46 -26.99 -3.37
CA ALA A 45 11.34 -27.18 -2.22
C ALA A 45 10.67 -26.95 -0.86
N ILE A 46 9.72 -26.05 -0.83
CA ILE A 46 8.96 -25.69 0.37
C ILE A 46 7.51 -26.13 0.18
N LYS A 47 6.96 -26.79 1.19
CA LYS A 47 5.56 -27.18 1.28
C LYS A 47 4.86 -26.33 2.33
N VAL A 48 3.67 -25.84 2.03
CA VAL A 48 2.75 -25.27 3.01
C VAL A 48 1.45 -26.06 3.03
N GLU A 49 0.99 -26.41 4.20
CA GLU A 49 -0.33 -26.98 4.43
C GLU A 49 -1.19 -25.98 5.20
N ALA A 50 -2.34 -25.63 4.65
CA ALA A 50 -3.36 -24.88 5.33
C ALA A 50 -4.39 -25.89 5.91
N VAL A 51 -4.65 -25.79 7.21
CA VAL A 51 -5.63 -26.62 7.91
C VAL A 51 -6.72 -25.71 8.48
N ILE A 52 -7.94 -25.96 8.09
CA ILE A 52 -9.13 -25.24 8.55
C ILE A 52 -10.04 -26.22 9.27
N SER A 53 -10.49 -25.87 10.48
CA SER A 53 -11.49 -26.64 11.24
C SER A 53 -12.88 -26.25 10.71
N GLY A 54 -13.64 -27.20 10.19
CA GLY A 54 -15.03 -27.05 9.77
C GLY A 54 -15.97 -27.91 10.63
N GLU A 55 -17.27 -27.74 10.46
CA GLU A 55 -18.30 -28.50 11.20
C GLU A 55 -18.27 -30.01 10.89
N GLU A 56 -17.80 -30.39 9.69
CA GLU A 56 -17.70 -31.78 9.23
C GLU A 56 -16.27 -32.37 9.33
N GLY A 57 -15.32 -31.65 9.99
CA GLY A 57 -13.94 -32.10 10.13
C GLY A 57 -12.91 -31.09 9.64
N PHE A 58 -11.69 -31.57 9.37
CA PHE A 58 -10.60 -30.73 8.89
C PHE A 58 -10.54 -30.70 7.37
N ILE A 59 -10.48 -29.50 6.79
CA ILE A 59 -10.16 -29.27 5.38
C ILE A 59 -8.70 -28.92 5.29
N THR A 60 -7.97 -29.61 4.41
CA THR A 60 -6.55 -29.33 4.16
C THR A 60 -6.32 -28.91 2.71
N ALA A 61 -5.52 -27.89 2.51
CA ALA A 61 -5.01 -27.48 1.21
C ALA A 61 -3.48 -27.45 1.26
N THR A 62 -2.83 -27.87 0.17
CA THR A 62 -1.38 -27.93 0.09
C THR A 62 -0.90 -27.17 -1.12
N ASP A 63 0.19 -26.40 -0.96
CA ASP A 63 0.87 -25.73 -2.05
C ASP A 63 2.39 -25.81 -1.88
N TYR A 64 3.13 -25.55 -2.97
CA TYR A 64 4.58 -25.68 -3.01
C TYR A 64 5.23 -24.44 -3.60
N ALA A 65 6.39 -24.07 -3.03
CA ALA A 65 7.25 -23.04 -3.60
C ALA A 65 8.57 -23.66 -4.09
N SER A 66 9.05 -23.18 -5.22
CA SER A 66 10.37 -23.51 -5.75
C SER A 66 11.38 -22.45 -5.28
N VAL A 67 12.63 -22.88 -5.07
CA VAL A 67 13.72 -22.01 -4.62
C VAL A 67 14.86 -22.07 -5.64
N VAL A 68 15.39 -20.91 -6.01
CA VAL A 68 16.61 -20.78 -6.81
C VAL A 68 17.71 -20.22 -5.90
N ILE A 69 18.75 -20.99 -5.68
CA ILE A 69 19.97 -20.56 -4.98
C ILE A 69 21.03 -20.30 -6.03
N ARG A 70 21.48 -19.07 -6.11
CA ARG A 70 22.46 -18.64 -7.09
C ARG A 70 23.87 -18.69 -6.50
N ASP A 71 24.83 -19.10 -7.33
CA ASP A 71 26.26 -18.88 -7.05
C ASP A 71 26.60 -17.46 -7.50
N LEU A 72 26.54 -16.52 -6.56
CA LEU A 72 26.83 -15.13 -6.87
C LEU A 72 28.32 -14.86 -6.63
N PRO A 73 29.03 -14.24 -7.59
CA PRO A 73 30.41 -13.86 -7.40
C PRO A 73 30.55 -12.92 -6.20
N SER A 74 31.54 -13.18 -5.37
CA SER A 74 31.89 -12.34 -4.21
C SER A 74 32.95 -11.31 -4.63
N PRO A 75 32.87 -10.08 -4.12
CA PRO A 75 31.94 -9.57 -3.13
C PRO A 75 30.63 -9.04 -3.73
N ARG A 76 29.53 -9.27 -3.03
CA ARG A 76 28.24 -8.60 -3.33
C ARG A 76 28.34 -7.15 -2.88
N THR A 77 28.05 -6.22 -3.79
CA THR A 77 28.23 -4.79 -3.55
C THR A 77 26.89 -4.06 -3.68
N LEU A 78 26.58 -3.20 -2.74
CA LEU A 78 25.40 -2.35 -2.78
C LEU A 78 25.35 -1.58 -4.10
N SER A 79 24.26 -1.73 -4.83
CA SER A 79 24.04 -1.11 -6.15
C SER A 79 22.84 -0.18 -6.17
N THR A 80 21.78 -0.49 -5.43
CA THR A 80 20.54 0.28 -5.45
C THR A 80 19.84 0.24 -4.11
N ILE A 81 19.17 1.32 -3.76
CA ILE A 81 18.26 1.40 -2.62
C ILE A 81 16.88 1.87 -3.07
N TYR A 82 15.84 1.34 -2.43
CA TYR A 82 14.45 1.74 -2.68
C TYR A 82 13.79 2.13 -1.36
N PRO A 83 13.60 3.42 -1.10
CA PRO A 83 12.84 3.88 0.05
C PRO A 83 11.35 3.57 -0.13
N TRP A 84 10.67 3.32 0.99
CA TRP A 84 9.22 3.12 1.02
C TRP A 84 8.59 3.93 2.16
N PRO A 85 7.50 4.66 1.88
CA PRO A 85 6.90 4.89 0.55
C PRO A 85 7.84 5.68 -0.36
N HIS A 86 7.69 5.55 -1.69
CA HIS A 86 8.49 6.32 -2.67
C HIS A 86 8.14 7.81 -2.69
N LYS A 87 6.89 8.12 -2.34
CA LYS A 87 6.38 9.48 -2.16
C LYS A 87 5.56 9.50 -0.87
N VAL A 88 5.75 10.53 -0.08
CA VAL A 88 5.01 10.75 1.16
C VAL A 88 3.86 11.70 0.87
N THR A 89 2.61 11.23 1.02
CA THR A 89 1.44 12.10 1.06
C THR A 89 0.81 11.95 2.44
N VAL A 90 0.71 13.04 3.16
CA VAL A 90 0.35 13.03 4.57
C VAL A 90 -0.43 14.30 4.94
N MET A 91 -1.29 14.21 5.93
CA MET A 91 -1.96 15.38 6.51
C MET A 91 -1.03 16.14 7.46
N PRO A 92 -1.35 17.41 7.78
CA PRO A 92 -0.67 18.14 8.84
C PRO A 92 -0.61 17.33 10.15
N ASN A 93 0.57 17.30 10.78
CA ASN A 93 0.90 16.48 11.97
C ASN A 93 0.79 14.96 11.79
N GLY A 94 0.47 14.47 10.60
CA GLY A 94 0.38 13.03 10.32
C GLY A 94 1.74 12.34 10.44
N LEU A 95 1.69 11.03 10.63
CA LEU A 95 2.84 10.17 10.87
C LEU A 95 3.00 9.18 9.70
N VAL A 96 4.24 8.98 9.25
CA VAL A 96 4.57 8.00 8.21
C VAL A 96 5.80 7.20 8.62
N ASN A 97 5.67 5.87 8.63
CA ASN A 97 6.81 4.99 8.82
C ASN A 97 7.61 4.90 7.52
N LEU A 98 8.90 5.20 7.61
CA LEU A 98 9.83 5.10 6.50
C LEU A 98 10.61 3.79 6.57
N SER A 99 10.83 3.17 5.44
CA SER A 99 11.62 1.95 5.31
C SER A 99 12.46 1.98 4.04
N ILE A 100 13.39 1.04 3.90
CA ILE A 100 14.28 0.96 2.74
C ILE A 100 14.55 -0.50 2.42
N ARG A 101 14.62 -0.83 1.14
CA ARG A 101 15.16 -2.08 0.61
C ARG A 101 16.43 -1.77 -0.16
N ALA A 102 17.41 -2.66 -0.08
CA ALA A 102 18.67 -2.51 -0.78
C ALA A 102 18.96 -3.76 -1.61
N TYR A 103 19.60 -3.55 -2.74
CA TYR A 103 19.93 -4.61 -3.70
C TYR A 103 21.36 -4.46 -4.15
N ASP A 104 21.99 -5.59 -4.44
CA ASP A 104 23.34 -5.65 -4.98
C ASP A 104 23.35 -5.44 -6.51
N GLN A 105 24.53 -5.52 -7.11
CA GLN A 105 24.76 -5.39 -8.55
C GLN A 105 24.07 -6.47 -9.40
N PHE A 106 23.54 -7.52 -8.80
CA PHE A 106 22.81 -8.60 -9.47
C PHE A 106 21.31 -8.50 -9.29
N GLY A 107 20.83 -7.50 -8.52
CA GLY A 107 19.43 -7.31 -8.19
C GLY A 107 18.93 -8.19 -7.03
N ASP A 108 19.83 -8.81 -6.29
CA ASP A 108 19.48 -9.60 -5.12
C ASP A 108 19.49 -8.75 -3.84
N PRO A 109 18.55 -8.99 -2.89
CA PRO A 109 18.50 -8.24 -1.64
C PRO A 109 19.80 -8.32 -0.86
N ILE A 110 20.26 -7.20 -0.32
CA ILE A 110 21.48 -7.11 0.48
C ILE A 110 21.19 -6.37 1.79
N PRO A 111 21.73 -6.85 2.94
CA PRO A 111 21.61 -6.13 4.19
C PRO A 111 22.46 -4.85 4.18
N LEU A 112 21.97 -3.81 4.83
CA LEU A 112 22.72 -2.57 5.06
C LEU A 112 23.28 -2.57 6.50
N ASN A 113 24.50 -2.07 6.65
CA ASN A 113 25.13 -1.90 7.96
C ASN A 113 24.61 -0.65 8.65
N ASN A 114 24.34 0.41 7.89
CA ASN A 114 23.83 1.66 8.40
C ASN A 114 22.83 2.28 7.43
N ILE A 115 21.79 2.95 7.98
CA ILE A 115 20.79 3.70 7.25
C ILE A 115 20.61 5.04 7.94
N GLU A 116 20.86 6.11 7.20
CA GLU A 116 20.72 7.48 7.69
C GLU A 116 19.58 8.19 6.95
N TRP A 117 18.67 8.79 7.71
CA TRP A 117 17.59 9.62 7.20
C TRP A 117 17.81 11.06 7.61
N SER A 118 17.67 11.98 6.69
CA SER A 118 17.74 13.42 6.94
C SER A 118 16.59 14.19 6.30
N ILE A 119 16.24 15.30 6.88
CA ILE A 119 15.33 16.30 6.31
C ILE A 119 16.18 17.32 5.56
N GLU A 120 15.87 17.52 4.28
CA GLU A 120 16.54 18.51 3.43
C GLU A 120 15.78 19.86 3.41
N ASN A 121 14.55 19.86 3.94
CA ASN A 121 13.72 21.05 4.07
C ASN A 121 13.01 21.06 5.43
N ASP A 122 13.52 21.84 6.37
CA ASP A 122 13.06 21.90 7.77
C ASP A 122 11.58 22.30 7.95
N VAL A 123 10.97 22.89 6.91
CA VAL A 123 9.55 23.28 6.92
C VAL A 123 8.62 22.05 6.96
N ILE A 124 9.05 20.90 6.45
CA ILE A 124 8.16 19.73 6.30
C ILE A 124 7.88 18.97 7.59
N GLY A 125 8.71 19.11 8.61
CA GLY A 125 8.54 18.37 9.87
C GLY A 125 9.82 17.73 10.40
N THR A 126 9.70 16.56 11.03
CA THR A 126 10.83 15.89 11.72
C THR A 126 10.83 14.38 11.45
N ILE A 127 12.02 13.76 11.52
CA ILE A 127 12.19 12.32 11.50
C ILE A 127 12.80 11.86 12.83
N THR A 128 12.20 10.86 13.46
CA THR A 128 12.74 10.24 14.69
C THR A 128 13.78 9.17 14.35
N GLN A 129 14.57 8.78 15.37
CA GLN A 129 15.54 7.67 15.24
C GLN A 129 14.88 6.34 14.79
N ASN A 130 13.59 6.16 15.08
CA ASN A 130 12.82 4.98 14.65
C ASN A 130 12.26 5.11 13.23
N ARG A 131 12.75 6.04 12.43
CA ARG A 131 12.32 6.26 11.03
C ARG A 131 10.85 6.67 10.89
N LEU A 132 10.30 7.28 11.93
CA LEU A 132 8.96 7.84 11.91
C LEU A 132 9.05 9.31 11.49
N PHE A 133 8.56 9.62 10.30
CA PHE A 133 8.39 11.00 9.83
C PHE A 133 7.11 11.58 10.42
N ARG A 134 7.20 12.76 11.01
CA ARG A 134 6.06 13.57 11.45
C ARG A 134 5.99 14.82 10.61
N ALA A 135 4.91 15.00 9.88
CA ALA A 135 4.68 16.20 9.09
C ALA A 135 4.44 17.44 9.95
N SER A 136 4.85 18.59 9.44
CA SER A 136 4.52 19.90 10.00
C SER A 136 3.06 20.27 9.73
N ASN A 137 2.68 21.50 10.12
CA ASN A 137 1.37 22.08 9.82
C ASN A 137 1.34 22.89 8.52
N THR A 138 2.39 22.86 7.71
CA THR A 138 2.50 23.69 6.51
C THR A 138 2.14 22.86 5.28
N PRO A 139 0.93 22.99 4.70
CA PRO A 139 0.56 22.30 3.48
C PRO A 139 1.43 22.74 2.29
N GLY A 140 1.71 21.79 1.39
CA GLY A 140 2.53 22.07 0.22
C GLY A 140 3.11 20.81 -0.42
N LYS A 141 3.75 21.02 -1.57
CA LYS A 141 4.53 19.99 -2.29
C LYS A 141 6.02 20.31 -2.14
N TYR A 142 6.76 19.39 -1.60
CA TYR A 142 8.16 19.55 -1.25
C TYR A 142 8.98 18.46 -1.96
N PRO A 143 9.53 18.76 -3.14
CA PRO A 143 10.35 17.81 -3.88
C PRO A 143 11.68 17.57 -3.15
N ASN A 144 12.18 16.32 -3.21
CA ASN A 144 13.46 15.91 -2.62
C ASN A 144 13.64 16.32 -1.14
N ALA A 145 12.55 16.33 -0.38
CA ALA A 145 12.53 16.91 0.96
C ALA A 145 13.06 15.99 2.07
N ILE A 146 13.11 14.69 1.81
CA ILE A 146 13.72 13.69 2.69
C ILE A 146 14.82 12.99 1.91
N LYS A 147 15.99 12.86 2.52
CA LYS A 147 17.12 12.08 1.99
C LYS A 147 17.33 10.83 2.82
N VAL A 148 17.62 9.73 2.15
CA VAL A 148 18.08 8.50 2.79
C VAL A 148 19.43 8.09 2.22
N ILE A 149 20.32 7.62 3.09
CA ILE A 149 21.62 7.06 2.73
C ILE A 149 21.67 5.63 3.26
N GLY A 150 21.84 4.68 2.35
CA GLY A 150 22.14 3.29 2.69
C GLY A 150 23.64 3.04 2.60
N LYS A 151 24.23 2.40 3.62
CA LYS A 151 25.66 2.11 3.68
C LYS A 151 25.90 0.62 3.84
N GLN A 152 26.83 0.09 3.05
CA GLN A 152 27.39 -1.24 3.18
C GLN A 152 28.87 -1.12 3.53
N GLU A 153 29.27 -1.64 4.69
CA GLU A 153 30.65 -1.73 5.09
C GLU A 153 31.28 -3.00 4.50
N MET A 154 32.40 -2.83 3.86
CA MET A 154 33.24 -3.90 3.34
C MET A 154 34.59 -3.89 4.08
N LYS A 155 35.38 -4.94 3.95
CA LYS A 155 36.66 -5.08 4.70
C LYS A 155 37.63 -3.91 4.54
N SER A 156 37.61 -3.21 3.41
CA SER A 156 38.53 -2.12 3.07
C SER A 156 37.85 -0.86 2.55
N ASP A 157 36.50 -0.84 2.46
CA ASP A 157 35.78 0.25 1.82
C ASP A 157 34.35 0.38 2.37
N ILE A 158 33.72 1.51 2.14
CA ILE A 158 32.31 1.77 2.45
C ILE A 158 31.61 2.17 1.15
N VAL A 159 30.65 1.35 0.72
CA VAL A 159 29.78 1.72 -0.38
C VAL A 159 28.54 2.38 0.19
N GLN A 160 28.21 3.58 -0.34
CA GLN A 160 27.01 4.29 0.04
C GLN A 160 26.22 4.75 -1.17
N ILE A 161 24.90 4.68 -1.06
CA ILE A 161 23.95 5.19 -2.06
C ILE A 161 22.93 6.05 -1.35
N SER A 162 22.54 7.16 -1.99
CA SER A 162 21.50 8.05 -1.47
C SER A 162 20.34 8.16 -2.45
N GLU A 163 19.14 8.28 -1.89
CA GLU A 163 17.90 8.53 -2.60
C GLU A 163 17.10 9.63 -1.89
N TYR A 164 16.17 10.23 -2.63
CA TYR A 164 15.34 11.31 -2.14
C TYR A 164 13.86 10.96 -2.27
N LEU A 165 13.07 11.46 -1.31
CA LEU A 165 11.62 11.33 -1.33
C LEU A 165 10.97 12.71 -1.42
N ASP A 166 9.96 12.78 -2.28
CA ASP A 166 9.05 13.92 -2.30
C ASP A 166 8.06 13.81 -1.14
N VAL A 167 7.76 14.93 -0.52
CA VAL A 167 6.75 15.04 0.52
C VAL A 167 5.65 15.97 0.05
N THR A 168 4.39 15.52 0.19
CA THR A 168 3.20 16.34 0.01
C THR A 168 2.45 16.38 1.34
N ILE A 169 2.32 17.57 1.93
CA ILE A 169 1.47 17.79 3.08
C ILE A 169 0.16 18.37 2.56
N THR A 170 -0.94 17.64 2.72
CA THR A 170 -2.24 18.04 2.18
C THR A 170 -2.83 19.21 2.98
N GLY A 171 -3.56 20.07 2.28
CA GLY A 171 -4.29 21.17 2.88
C GLY A 171 -5.74 20.81 3.24
N LYS A 172 -6.57 21.83 3.43
CA LYS A 172 -7.99 21.67 3.65
C LYS A 172 -8.73 21.51 2.33
N LEU A 173 -9.82 20.75 2.38
CA LEU A 173 -10.72 20.62 1.22
C LEU A 173 -11.18 22.01 0.73
N ASN A 174 -10.90 22.29 -0.54
CA ASN A 174 -11.20 23.58 -1.18
C ASN A 174 -12.13 23.43 -2.40
N ARG A 175 -11.99 22.35 -3.18
CA ARG A 175 -12.78 22.12 -4.39
C ARG A 175 -13.30 20.68 -4.43
N LEU A 176 -14.53 20.52 -4.93
CA LEU A 176 -15.18 19.22 -5.14
C LEU A 176 -15.71 19.12 -6.56
N GLU A 177 -15.67 17.93 -7.11
CA GLU A 177 -16.32 17.58 -8.37
C GLU A 177 -17.08 16.25 -8.21
N ILE A 178 -18.28 16.20 -8.80
CA ILE A 178 -19.10 14.98 -8.89
C ILE A 178 -18.90 14.37 -10.26
N TYR A 179 -18.72 13.07 -10.31
CA TYR A 179 -18.61 12.28 -11.53
C TYR A 179 -19.65 11.15 -11.57
N PRO A 180 -20.32 10.93 -12.72
CA PRO A 180 -20.41 11.86 -13.86
C PRO A 180 -21.18 13.13 -13.47
N ASN A 181 -20.92 14.26 -14.13
CA ASN A 181 -21.68 15.51 -13.92
C ASN A 181 -23.01 15.52 -14.69
N THR A 182 -23.22 14.58 -15.59
CA THR A 182 -24.44 14.40 -16.39
C THR A 182 -24.64 12.92 -16.64
N ALA A 183 -25.88 12.44 -16.55
CA ALA A 183 -26.25 11.07 -16.89
C ALA A 183 -27.56 11.05 -17.71
N ILE A 184 -27.64 10.15 -18.68
CA ILE A 184 -28.87 9.88 -19.44
C ILE A 184 -29.30 8.45 -19.05
N LEU A 185 -30.50 8.36 -18.48
CA LEU A 185 -30.99 7.12 -17.86
C LEU A 185 -32.43 6.85 -18.34
N ASN A 186 -32.74 5.58 -18.52
CA ASN A 186 -34.14 5.14 -18.61
C ASN A 186 -34.72 4.95 -17.20
N PRO A 187 -36.05 4.91 -17.05
CA PRO A 187 -36.67 4.56 -15.78
C PRO A 187 -36.13 3.23 -15.22
N GLY A 188 -35.65 3.25 -13.98
CA GLY A 188 -35.06 2.09 -13.30
C GLY A 188 -33.58 1.84 -13.57
N ASP A 189 -32.94 2.54 -14.51
CA ASP A 189 -31.49 2.45 -14.73
C ASP A 189 -30.72 3.00 -13.52
N THR A 190 -29.51 2.49 -13.32
CA THR A 190 -28.63 2.92 -12.24
C THR A 190 -27.35 3.52 -12.79
N VAL A 191 -26.91 4.64 -12.18
CA VAL A 191 -25.60 5.26 -12.40
C VAL A 191 -24.85 5.39 -11.08
N HIS A 192 -23.55 5.17 -11.09
CA HIS A 192 -22.70 5.39 -9.94
C HIS A 192 -22.09 6.78 -9.98
N PHE A 193 -22.39 7.61 -8.97
CA PHE A 193 -21.76 8.90 -8.74
C PHE A 193 -20.57 8.76 -7.79
N SER A 194 -19.47 9.41 -8.12
CA SER A 194 -18.28 9.52 -7.28
C SER A 194 -17.91 10.97 -7.03
N ILE A 195 -17.07 11.20 -6.02
CA ILE A 195 -16.54 12.52 -5.66
C ILE A 195 -15.02 12.52 -5.81
N ALA A 196 -14.50 13.56 -6.44
CA ALA A 196 -13.11 13.96 -6.32
C ALA A 196 -13.03 15.31 -5.58
N GLY A 197 -12.04 15.47 -4.73
CA GLY A 197 -11.83 16.70 -3.96
C GLY A 197 -10.36 17.09 -3.91
N TRP A 198 -10.09 18.39 -3.92
CA TRP A 198 -8.75 18.96 -3.91
C TRP A 198 -8.62 20.02 -2.81
N ASP A 199 -7.40 20.15 -2.30
CA ASP A 199 -7.04 21.23 -1.39
C ASP A 199 -6.75 22.56 -2.12
N GLU A 200 -6.38 23.58 -1.35
CA GLU A 200 -6.02 24.92 -1.85
C GLU A 200 -4.75 24.91 -2.73
N ASN A 201 -3.91 23.85 -2.63
CA ASN A 201 -2.71 23.68 -3.45
C ASN A 201 -2.94 22.77 -4.66
N ASN A 202 -4.22 22.46 -4.96
CA ASN A 202 -4.64 21.57 -6.04
C ASN A 202 -4.07 20.14 -5.89
N VAL A 203 -3.93 19.69 -4.64
CA VAL A 203 -3.58 18.31 -4.30
C VAL A 203 -4.88 17.53 -4.09
N GLU A 204 -5.03 16.41 -4.80
CA GLU A 204 -6.18 15.54 -4.64
C GLU A 204 -6.19 14.89 -3.25
N LEU A 205 -7.35 14.88 -2.60
CA LEU A 205 -7.55 14.38 -1.25
C LEU A 205 -8.16 12.98 -1.30
N SER A 206 -7.46 12.01 -0.71
CA SER A 206 -7.94 10.62 -0.60
C SER A 206 -8.70 10.32 0.69
N ASN A 207 -8.74 11.27 1.63
CA ASN A 207 -9.33 11.12 2.97
C ASN A 207 -10.70 11.78 3.09
N LEU A 208 -11.53 11.60 2.07
CA LEU A 208 -12.89 12.16 2.00
C LEU A 208 -13.93 11.08 2.32
N VAL A 209 -14.91 11.46 3.12
CA VAL A 209 -16.12 10.66 3.37
C VAL A 209 -17.31 11.41 2.81
N THR A 210 -18.08 10.75 1.97
CA THR A 210 -19.26 11.32 1.30
C THR A 210 -20.53 10.76 1.88
N ARG A 211 -21.51 11.63 2.11
CA ARG A 211 -22.89 11.27 2.40
C ARG A 211 -23.76 11.77 1.26
N TRP A 212 -24.41 10.83 0.60
CA TRP A 212 -25.31 11.10 -0.51
C TRP A 212 -26.74 11.29 -0.03
N SER A 213 -27.48 12.15 -0.72
CA SER A 213 -28.92 12.29 -0.57
C SER A 213 -29.54 12.72 -1.91
N PRO A 214 -30.74 12.24 -2.27
CA PRO A 214 -31.47 12.80 -3.41
C PRO A 214 -31.97 14.20 -3.04
N VAL A 215 -32.06 15.07 -4.03
CA VAL A 215 -32.69 16.38 -3.84
C VAL A 215 -34.21 16.23 -3.89
N ASN A 216 -34.71 15.33 -4.73
CA ASN A 216 -36.14 14.99 -4.84
C ASN A 216 -36.26 13.45 -5.00
N GLU A 217 -36.97 12.81 -4.07
CA GLU A 217 -37.17 11.36 -4.06
C GLU A 217 -38.07 10.85 -5.20
N ASP A 218 -38.91 11.73 -5.81
CA ASP A 218 -39.75 11.38 -6.96
C ASP A 218 -38.95 11.15 -8.24
N ILE A 219 -37.75 11.75 -8.33
CA ILE A 219 -36.85 11.60 -9.48
C ILE A 219 -36.03 10.28 -9.41
N GLY A 220 -35.75 9.81 -8.20
CA GLY A 220 -34.98 8.61 -8.00
C GLY A 220 -34.42 8.50 -6.58
N LYS A 221 -33.63 7.43 -6.35
CA LYS A 221 -33.02 7.15 -5.05
C LYS A 221 -31.52 6.98 -5.20
N ILE A 222 -30.78 7.44 -4.20
CA ILE A 222 -29.33 7.24 -4.14
C ILE A 222 -28.98 6.49 -2.84
N ASP A 223 -28.10 5.50 -2.95
CA ASP A 223 -27.60 4.76 -1.79
C ASP A 223 -26.38 5.42 -1.15
N ALA A 224 -25.89 4.86 -0.04
CA ALA A 224 -24.74 5.36 0.69
C ALA A 224 -23.42 5.27 -0.13
N TYR A 225 -23.40 4.46 -1.17
CA TYR A 225 -22.23 4.24 -2.03
C TYR A 225 -22.22 5.13 -3.27
N GLY A 226 -23.27 5.93 -3.49
CA GLY A 226 -23.40 6.80 -4.65
C GLY A 226 -24.10 6.17 -5.85
N ASN A 227 -24.74 5.01 -5.71
CA ASN A 227 -25.54 4.41 -6.76
C ASN A 227 -26.91 5.07 -6.79
N PHE A 228 -27.19 5.82 -7.85
CA PHE A 228 -28.48 6.46 -8.09
C PHE A 228 -29.30 5.59 -9.04
N THR A 229 -30.53 5.28 -8.64
CA THR A 229 -31.51 4.58 -9.46
C THR A 229 -32.59 5.55 -9.89
N ALA A 230 -32.77 5.71 -11.21
CA ALA A 230 -33.77 6.62 -11.77
C ALA A 230 -35.20 6.17 -11.44
N GLY A 231 -36.05 7.12 -11.13
CA GLY A 231 -37.51 6.93 -10.97
C GLY A 231 -38.23 6.70 -12.29
N THR A 232 -39.54 6.74 -12.25
CA THR A 232 -40.41 6.45 -13.42
C THR A 232 -40.80 7.66 -14.23
N SER A 233 -40.56 8.87 -13.73
CA SER A 233 -40.98 10.13 -14.38
C SER A 233 -39.93 10.57 -15.39
N PRO A 234 -40.28 10.70 -16.70
CA PRO A 234 -39.36 11.21 -17.70
C PRO A 234 -39.23 12.76 -17.56
N GLY A 235 -38.04 13.28 -17.87
CA GLY A 235 -37.79 14.71 -17.86
C GLY A 235 -36.31 15.06 -17.86
N LEU A 236 -36.03 16.36 -17.97
CA LEU A 236 -34.70 16.91 -17.72
C LEU A 236 -34.72 17.44 -16.28
N PHE A 237 -33.81 16.91 -15.48
CA PHE A 237 -33.70 17.28 -14.07
C PHE A 237 -32.30 17.78 -13.79
N GLU A 238 -32.18 18.90 -13.11
CA GLU A 238 -30.93 19.49 -12.65
C GLU A 238 -30.78 19.26 -11.16
N ASP A 239 -29.51 19.16 -10.69
CA ASP A 239 -29.13 19.03 -9.27
C ASP A 239 -29.85 17.87 -8.55
N ILE A 240 -29.95 16.71 -9.20
CA ILE A 240 -30.74 15.55 -8.71
C ILE A 240 -30.17 14.89 -7.47
N VAL A 241 -28.87 15.01 -7.23
CA VAL A 241 -28.18 14.44 -6.07
C VAL A 241 -27.38 15.50 -5.32
N LYS A 242 -27.32 15.35 -4.01
CA LYS A 242 -26.52 16.18 -3.12
C LYS A 242 -25.48 15.34 -2.41
N ALA A 243 -24.24 15.76 -2.48
CA ALA A 243 -23.13 15.16 -1.75
C ALA A 243 -22.72 16.09 -0.59
N LYS A 244 -22.74 15.57 0.63
CA LYS A 244 -22.12 16.23 1.78
C LYS A 244 -20.81 15.53 2.07
N VAL A 245 -19.69 16.24 1.89
CA VAL A 245 -18.35 15.66 1.97
C VAL A 245 -17.63 16.16 3.22
N TYR A 246 -16.96 15.24 3.91
CA TYR A 246 -16.17 15.50 5.09
C TYR A 246 -14.74 15.04 4.84
N GLN A 247 -13.79 15.91 5.11
CA GLN A 247 -12.40 15.53 5.18
C GLN A 247 -12.13 14.94 6.58
N ILE A 248 -11.73 13.68 6.62
CA ILE A 248 -11.39 13.01 7.88
C ILE A 248 -9.91 13.21 8.20
N SER A 249 -9.62 13.51 9.47
CA SER A 249 -8.25 13.41 9.98
C SER A 249 -7.85 11.93 10.02
N SER A 250 -6.65 11.57 9.56
CA SER A 250 -6.12 10.23 9.80
C SER A 250 -6.17 9.96 11.31
N SER A 251 -7.06 9.07 11.74
CA SER A 251 -6.97 8.51 13.09
C SER A 251 -5.64 7.76 13.21
N GLN A 252 -4.93 8.04 14.27
CA GLN A 252 -3.71 7.36 14.71
C GLN A 252 -3.92 5.86 14.82
#